data_276e5057aedead6a98946252cd554b30
#
_entry.id   276e5057aedead6a98946252cd554b30
#
_cell.length_a   1.000
_cell.length_b   1.000
_cell.length_c   1.000
_cell.angle_alpha   90.00
_cell.angle_beta   90.00
_cell.angle_gamma   90.00
#
_symmetry.space_group_name_H-M   'P 1'
#
loop_
_entity.id
_entity.type
_entity.pdbx_description
1 polymer ?
#
loop_
_entity_poly.entity_id
_entity_poly.type
_entity_poly.pdbx_seq_one_letter_code
_entity_poly.pdbx_strand_id
1 'polypeptide(L)'
;ITNIGLDHMRWLGKTHAAIAAEKSGIIKPHIPVLTTAEQPEVLAVIRTEAAKHNAQLIELGKTEEIAELPLNGRHQQTNASLARAVVERLQAELPVVPGAIRNGLAKVNWPGRLQAVRRGEQTMILDGAHNAEGAEMLRRALADEFAAESPVFILGMVDEKDGAGFCAELAPLAKRVVLSQGCGGVGRRGTRLRR
;
A
#
# COMPACT_ATOMS: atom_id res chain seq x y z
N ILE A 1 0.77 12.61 0.07
CA ILE A 1 1.84 11.62 -0.21
C ILE A 1 1.72 10.51 0.83
N THR A 2 1.57 9.25 0.41
CA THR A 2 1.55 8.08 1.28
C THR A 2 2.97 7.67 1.66
N ASN A 3 3.13 6.53 2.35
CA ASN A 3 4.45 5.91 2.56
C ASN A 3 5.19 5.69 1.23
N ILE A 4 6.51 5.70 1.29
CA ILE A 4 7.41 5.51 0.14
C ILE A 4 8.13 4.18 0.30
N GLY A 5 7.87 3.27 -0.63
CA GLY A 5 8.56 1.98 -0.73
C GLY A 5 9.49 1.91 -1.94
N LEU A 6 10.36 0.90 -1.96
CA LEU A 6 11.26 0.62 -3.08
C LEU A 6 10.48 -0.04 -4.22
N ASP A 7 9.82 0.76 -5.03
CA ASP A 7 9.12 0.33 -6.23
C ASP A 7 9.48 1.22 -7.42
N HIS A 8 9.32 0.69 -8.63
CA HIS A 8 9.67 1.39 -9.86
C HIS A 8 11.12 1.93 -9.89
N MET A 9 12.04 1.23 -9.22
CA MET A 9 13.44 1.66 -9.01
C MET A 9 14.18 1.97 -10.31
N ARG A 10 13.78 1.36 -11.43
CA ARG A 10 14.34 1.65 -12.76
C ARG A 10 14.11 3.10 -13.18
N TRP A 11 12.99 3.70 -12.76
CA TRP A 11 12.55 5.02 -13.20
C TRP A 11 12.69 6.08 -12.11
N LEU A 12 12.39 5.71 -10.86
CA LEU A 12 12.29 6.66 -9.75
C LEU A 12 13.56 6.72 -8.88
N GLY A 13 14.55 5.84 -9.16
CA GLY A 13 15.77 5.75 -8.36
C GLY A 13 15.78 4.57 -7.40
N LYS A 14 16.96 4.32 -6.80
CA LYS A 14 17.24 3.11 -6.01
C LYS A 14 17.20 3.32 -4.50
N THR A 15 16.78 4.50 -4.04
CA THR A 15 16.69 4.83 -2.62
C THR A 15 15.35 5.46 -2.29
N HIS A 16 14.90 5.32 -1.05
CA HIS A 16 13.67 5.97 -0.59
C HIS A 16 13.70 7.49 -0.82
N ALA A 17 14.86 8.14 -0.57
CA ALA A 17 15.01 9.57 -0.81
C ALA A 17 14.87 9.96 -2.30
N ALA A 18 15.42 9.17 -3.23
CA ALA A 18 15.27 9.43 -4.65
C ALA A 18 13.81 9.28 -5.10
N ILE A 19 13.14 8.20 -4.68
CA ILE A 19 11.72 7.97 -4.98
C ILE A 19 10.84 9.07 -4.34
N ALA A 20 11.17 9.49 -3.13
CA ALA A 20 10.48 10.59 -2.46
C ALA A 20 10.63 11.91 -3.23
N ALA A 21 11.81 12.21 -3.77
CA ALA A 21 12.05 13.42 -4.58
C ALA A 21 11.14 13.44 -5.82
N GLU A 22 11.09 12.34 -6.57
CA GLU A 22 10.21 12.22 -7.75
C GLU A 22 8.73 12.37 -7.38
N LYS A 23 8.28 11.68 -6.32
CA LYS A 23 6.89 11.77 -5.86
C LYS A 23 6.54 13.14 -5.28
N SER A 24 7.51 13.86 -4.72
CA SER A 24 7.31 15.22 -4.20
C SER A 24 7.13 16.26 -5.31
N GLY A 25 7.45 15.94 -6.56
CA GLY A 25 7.18 16.80 -7.73
C GLY A 25 5.69 17.14 -7.95
N ILE A 26 4.76 16.46 -7.26
CA ILE A 26 3.34 16.84 -7.27
C ILE A 26 3.04 18.08 -6.40
N ILE A 27 3.93 18.47 -5.50
CA ILE A 27 3.75 19.59 -4.59
C ILE A 27 3.62 20.88 -5.40
N LYS A 28 2.61 21.68 -5.09
CA LYS A 28 2.31 22.94 -5.78
C LYS A 28 2.45 24.13 -4.83
N PRO A 29 2.78 25.31 -5.35
CA PRO A 29 2.89 26.52 -4.52
C PRO A 29 1.64 26.79 -3.70
N HIS A 30 1.84 27.00 -2.42
CA HIS A 30 0.79 27.35 -1.43
C HIS A 30 -0.30 26.28 -1.21
N ILE A 31 -0.17 25.10 -1.82
CA ILE A 31 -1.14 24.01 -1.61
C ILE A 31 -0.65 23.11 -0.45
N PRO A 32 -1.48 22.86 0.57
CA PRO A 32 -1.11 21.99 1.68
C PRO A 32 -0.74 20.59 1.21
N VAL A 33 0.29 20.03 1.85
CA VAL A 33 0.78 18.67 1.61
C VAL A 33 0.50 17.84 2.86
N LEU A 34 -0.19 16.73 2.70
CA LEU A 34 -0.40 15.76 3.76
C LEU A 34 0.42 14.51 3.47
N THR A 35 1.05 13.94 4.51
CA THR A 35 1.83 12.72 4.37
C THR A 35 1.67 11.79 5.56
N THR A 36 1.75 10.49 5.29
CA THR A 36 1.86 9.41 6.27
C THR A 36 3.24 8.74 6.23
N ALA A 37 4.21 9.35 5.53
CA ALA A 37 5.57 8.85 5.53
C ALA A 37 6.18 8.95 6.94
N GLU A 38 6.94 7.92 7.35
CA GLU A 38 7.57 7.84 8.66
C GLU A 38 9.11 7.83 8.56
N GLN A 39 9.66 7.45 7.40
CA GLN A 39 11.10 7.35 7.22
C GLN A 39 11.74 8.76 7.26
N PRO A 40 12.76 8.99 8.12
CA PRO A 40 13.38 10.31 8.26
C PRO A 40 13.93 10.90 6.96
N GLU A 41 14.56 10.07 6.12
CA GLU A 41 15.10 10.50 4.84
C GLU A 41 14.00 10.90 3.83
N VAL A 42 12.85 10.26 3.87
CA VAL A 42 11.67 10.60 3.06
C VAL A 42 11.06 11.91 3.52
N LEU A 43 10.86 12.06 4.83
CA LEU A 43 10.33 13.28 5.43
C LEU A 43 11.24 14.49 5.17
N ALA A 44 12.56 14.31 5.24
CA ALA A 44 13.51 15.38 4.92
C ALA A 44 13.34 15.90 3.49
N VAL A 45 13.14 15.00 2.53
CA VAL A 45 12.88 15.38 1.13
C VAL A 45 11.55 16.11 1.00
N ILE A 46 10.46 15.57 1.56
CA ILE A 46 9.12 16.17 1.47
C ILE A 46 9.11 17.55 2.14
N ARG A 47 9.74 17.71 3.32
CA ARG A 47 9.88 19.00 4.02
C ARG A 47 10.61 20.05 3.16
N THR A 48 11.72 19.64 2.56
CA THR A 48 12.52 20.52 1.69
C THR A 48 11.68 20.98 0.49
N GLU A 49 10.98 20.07 -0.15
CA GLU A 49 10.19 20.42 -1.33
C GLU A 49 8.96 21.26 -0.97
N ALA A 50 8.28 20.96 0.13
CA ALA A 50 7.17 21.76 0.63
C ALA A 50 7.63 23.20 0.96
N ALA A 51 8.79 23.36 1.59
CA ALA A 51 9.36 24.68 1.90
C ALA A 51 9.67 25.52 0.63
N LYS A 52 10.23 24.90 -0.41
CA LYS A 52 10.50 25.57 -1.71
C LYS A 52 9.22 26.13 -2.34
N HIS A 53 8.10 25.47 -2.14
CA HIS A 53 6.79 25.86 -2.67
C HIS A 53 5.97 26.71 -1.70
N ASN A 54 6.50 27.11 -0.53
CA ASN A 54 5.71 27.73 0.54
C ASN A 54 4.41 26.95 0.85
N ALA A 55 4.47 25.63 0.77
CA ALA A 55 3.37 24.72 1.02
C ALA A 55 3.39 24.29 2.49
N GLN A 56 2.24 24.37 3.18
CA GLN A 56 2.11 23.86 4.53
C GLN A 56 2.22 22.34 4.52
N LEU A 57 3.20 21.77 5.23
CA LEU A 57 3.30 20.32 5.41
C LEU A 57 2.56 19.88 6.68
N ILE A 58 1.73 18.87 6.53
CA ILE A 58 0.97 18.22 7.59
C ILE A 58 1.40 16.75 7.66
N GLU A 59 2.21 16.42 8.65
CA GLU A 59 2.67 15.06 8.92
C GLU A 59 1.65 14.37 9.80
N LEU A 60 0.97 13.37 9.26
CA LEU A 60 0.05 12.53 10.02
C LEU A 60 0.89 11.46 10.74
N GLY A 61 1.07 11.63 12.04
CA GLY A 61 1.74 10.64 12.89
C GLY A 61 0.94 9.34 13.06
N LYS A 62 1.06 8.70 14.22
CA LYS A 62 0.23 7.52 14.55
C LYS A 62 -1.23 7.86 14.36
N THR A 63 -1.85 7.18 13.42
CA THR A 63 -3.24 7.43 13.06
C THR A 63 -4.18 6.75 14.06
N GLU A 64 -5.26 7.43 14.41
CA GLU A 64 -6.34 6.82 15.17
C GLU A 64 -7.01 5.73 14.33
N GLU A 65 -7.42 4.66 15.00
CA GLU A 65 -8.17 3.60 14.35
C GLU A 65 -9.52 4.13 13.86
N ILE A 66 -9.81 3.89 12.59
CA ILE A 66 -11.11 4.23 12.00
C ILE A 66 -12.02 3.03 12.21
N ALA A 67 -12.95 3.19 13.15
CA ALA A 67 -13.99 2.21 13.39
C ALA A 67 -14.80 1.95 12.10
N GLU A 68 -15.23 0.70 11.91
CA GLU A 68 -16.08 0.28 10.78
C GLU A 68 -15.43 0.37 9.38
N LEU A 69 -14.08 0.49 9.28
CA LEU A 69 -13.40 0.40 7.98
C LEU A 69 -13.46 -1.05 7.46
N PRO A 70 -14.12 -1.33 6.31
CA PRO A 70 -14.28 -2.70 5.81
C PRO A 70 -13.04 -3.23 5.05
N LEU A 71 -11.95 -2.46 5.00
CA LEU A 71 -10.69 -2.86 4.37
C LEU A 71 -9.76 -3.46 5.42
N ASN A 72 -9.29 -4.68 5.17
CA ASN A 72 -8.34 -5.38 6.02
C ASN A 72 -6.93 -4.78 5.90
N GLY A 73 -6.11 -4.93 6.95
CA GLY A 73 -4.72 -4.51 7.01
C GLY A 73 -4.52 -3.15 7.68
N ARG A 74 -3.57 -3.09 8.61
CA ARG A 74 -3.23 -1.84 9.34
C ARG A 74 -2.87 -0.68 8.40
N HIS A 75 -2.24 -0.99 7.26
CA HIS A 75 -1.93 0.02 6.24
C HIS A 75 -3.19 0.68 5.65
N GLN A 76 -4.33 -0.01 5.63
CA GLN A 76 -5.59 0.59 5.18
C GLN A 76 -6.14 1.58 6.20
N GLN A 77 -5.90 1.36 7.49
CA GLN A 77 -6.20 2.36 8.53
C GLN A 77 -5.41 3.66 8.30
N THR A 78 -4.13 3.53 7.99
CA THR A 78 -3.27 4.67 7.65
C THR A 78 -3.76 5.40 6.39
N ASN A 79 -4.11 4.66 5.34
CA ASN A 79 -4.64 5.24 4.10
C ASN A 79 -5.97 5.95 4.33
N ALA A 80 -6.87 5.35 5.11
CA ALA A 80 -8.17 5.94 5.44
C ALA A 80 -8.03 7.20 6.30
N SER A 81 -7.08 7.22 7.25
CA SER A 81 -6.77 8.40 8.05
C SER A 81 -6.23 9.55 7.19
N LEU A 82 -5.37 9.24 6.20
CA LEU A 82 -4.92 10.25 5.25
C LEU A 82 -6.07 10.77 4.39
N ALA A 83 -6.94 9.89 3.90
CA ALA A 83 -8.11 10.29 3.12
C ALA A 83 -9.06 11.17 3.94
N ARG A 84 -9.32 10.81 5.22
CA ARG A 84 -10.10 11.65 6.15
C ARG A 84 -9.49 13.02 6.30
N ALA A 85 -8.21 13.11 6.61
CA ALA A 85 -7.51 14.38 6.81
C ALA A 85 -7.52 15.27 5.54
N VAL A 86 -7.43 14.68 4.36
CA VAL A 86 -7.56 15.42 3.09
C VAL A 86 -8.96 16.01 2.95
N VAL A 87 -10.02 15.23 3.17
CA VAL A 87 -11.41 15.72 3.06
C VAL A 87 -11.69 16.78 4.13
N GLU A 88 -11.22 16.59 5.37
CA GLU A 88 -11.35 17.60 6.44
C GLU A 88 -10.64 18.90 6.07
N ARG A 89 -9.51 18.84 5.39
CA ARG A 89 -8.77 20.03 4.94
C ARG A 89 -9.46 20.76 3.80
N LEU A 90 -10.22 20.05 2.99
CA LEU A 90 -10.93 20.61 1.83
C LEU A 90 -12.35 21.12 2.15
N GLN A 91 -12.75 21.18 3.43
CA GLN A 91 -14.12 21.59 3.80
C GLN A 91 -14.52 22.97 3.31
N ALA A 92 -13.57 23.90 3.15
CA ALA A 92 -13.84 25.23 2.64
C ALA A 92 -14.16 25.24 1.14
N GLU A 93 -13.49 24.38 0.36
CA GLU A 93 -13.62 24.29 -1.08
C GLU A 93 -14.64 23.24 -1.53
N LEU A 94 -14.70 22.13 -0.78
CA LEU A 94 -15.56 20.96 -1.06
C LEU A 94 -16.28 20.52 0.22
N PRO A 95 -17.27 21.28 0.68
CA PRO A 95 -17.94 20.96 1.93
C PRO A 95 -18.73 19.66 1.83
N VAL A 96 -18.61 18.82 2.85
CA VAL A 96 -19.39 17.59 2.99
C VAL A 96 -20.28 17.67 4.24
N VAL A 97 -21.44 17.04 4.18
CA VAL A 97 -22.37 17.03 5.33
C VAL A 97 -21.80 16.25 6.52
N PRO A 98 -22.18 16.58 7.75
CA PRO A 98 -21.77 15.85 8.94
C PRO A 98 -22.01 14.33 8.78
N GLY A 99 -21.01 13.54 9.14
CA GLY A 99 -21.06 12.07 9.02
C GLY A 99 -20.77 11.51 7.64
N ALA A 100 -20.68 12.32 6.57
CA ALA A 100 -20.39 11.84 5.22
C ALA A 100 -19.05 11.11 5.14
N ILE A 101 -18.01 11.61 5.81
CA ILE A 101 -16.68 11.00 5.86
C ILE A 101 -16.78 9.60 6.48
N ARG A 102 -17.38 9.49 7.67
CA ARG A 102 -17.57 8.21 8.36
C ARG A 102 -18.36 7.23 7.50
N ASN A 103 -19.49 7.67 6.95
CA ASN A 103 -20.35 6.83 6.12
C ASN A 103 -19.67 6.41 4.82
N GLY A 104 -18.83 7.26 4.23
CA GLY A 104 -18.03 6.95 3.05
C GLY A 104 -16.98 5.89 3.35
N LEU A 105 -16.23 6.05 4.45
CA LEU A 105 -15.22 5.09 4.87
C LEU A 105 -15.83 3.74 5.26
N ALA A 106 -16.98 3.71 5.93
CA ALA A 106 -17.68 2.48 6.29
C ALA A 106 -18.26 1.71 5.08
N LYS A 107 -18.41 2.35 3.93
CA LYS A 107 -18.94 1.74 2.71
C LYS A 107 -17.89 1.50 1.63
N VAL A 108 -16.62 1.80 1.91
CA VAL A 108 -15.57 1.61 0.91
C VAL A 108 -15.44 0.13 0.55
N ASN A 109 -15.39 -0.14 -0.75
CA ASN A 109 -15.13 -1.47 -1.29
C ASN A 109 -14.03 -1.36 -2.34
N TRP A 110 -12.95 -2.08 -2.16
CA TRP A 110 -11.82 -2.08 -3.09
C TRP A 110 -11.38 -3.51 -3.38
N PRO A 111 -11.85 -4.11 -4.44
CA PRO A 111 -11.49 -5.47 -4.81
C PRO A 111 -9.97 -5.65 -4.95
N GLY A 112 -9.47 -6.80 -4.47
CA GLY A 112 -8.03 -7.12 -4.54
C GLY A 112 -7.14 -6.35 -3.55
N ARG A 113 -7.71 -5.78 -2.47
CA ARG A 113 -6.96 -5.23 -1.34
C ARG A 113 -7.29 -6.03 -0.09
N LEU A 114 -6.49 -7.06 0.19
CA LEU A 114 -6.75 -8.04 1.27
C LEU A 114 -8.22 -8.51 1.29
N GLN A 115 -8.79 -8.66 0.10
CA GLN A 115 -10.17 -9.06 -0.06
C GLN A 115 -10.35 -10.52 0.31
N ALA A 116 -11.09 -10.78 1.37
CA ALA A 116 -11.45 -12.14 1.75
C ALA A 116 -12.72 -12.59 1.02
N VAL A 117 -12.62 -13.71 0.32
CA VAL A 117 -13.75 -14.39 -0.35
C VAL A 117 -13.91 -15.76 0.24
N ARG A 118 -15.08 -16.04 0.81
CA ARG A 118 -15.39 -17.34 1.43
C ARG A 118 -16.19 -18.19 0.45
N ARG A 119 -15.78 -19.47 0.32
CA ARG A 119 -16.48 -20.48 -0.47
C ARG A 119 -16.50 -21.79 0.32
N GLY A 120 -17.61 -22.10 0.96
CA GLY A 120 -17.70 -23.20 1.92
C GLY A 120 -16.73 -22.98 3.08
N GLU A 121 -15.90 -23.95 3.38
CA GLU A 121 -14.87 -23.88 4.43
C GLU A 121 -13.58 -23.17 3.97
N GLN A 122 -13.47 -22.86 2.69
CA GLN A 122 -12.28 -22.24 2.13
C GLN A 122 -12.39 -20.71 2.17
N THR A 123 -11.30 -20.07 2.58
CA THR A 123 -11.13 -18.63 2.46
C THR A 123 -10.03 -18.35 1.43
N MET A 124 -10.36 -17.56 0.40
CA MET A 124 -9.41 -17.00 -0.54
C MET A 124 -9.16 -15.55 -0.19
N ILE A 125 -7.89 -15.14 -0.19
CA ILE A 125 -7.49 -13.75 0.00
C ILE A 125 -6.90 -13.26 -1.31
N LEU A 126 -7.48 -12.17 -1.84
CA LEU A 126 -7.01 -11.52 -3.05
C LEU A 126 -6.29 -10.22 -2.66
N ASP A 127 -5.06 -10.09 -3.08
CA ASP A 127 -4.25 -8.90 -2.82
C ASP A 127 -3.41 -8.48 -4.03
N GLY A 128 -3.16 -7.19 -4.15
CA GLY A 128 -2.36 -6.59 -5.21
C GLY A 128 -0.91 -6.31 -4.84
N ALA A 129 -0.40 -6.85 -3.74
CA ALA A 129 1.01 -6.74 -3.37
C ALA A 129 1.91 -7.29 -4.49
N HIS A 130 2.95 -6.53 -4.85
CA HIS A 130 3.81 -6.84 -5.99
C HIS A 130 5.26 -6.37 -5.82
N ASN A 131 5.66 -5.98 -4.61
CA ASN A 131 7.01 -5.65 -4.20
C ASN A 131 7.27 -6.18 -2.79
N ALA A 132 8.51 -6.19 -2.32
CA ALA A 132 8.89 -6.76 -1.03
C ALA A 132 8.16 -6.10 0.15
N GLU A 133 8.00 -4.78 0.14
CA GLU A 133 7.28 -4.05 1.19
C GLU A 133 5.79 -4.44 1.23
N GLY A 134 5.15 -4.53 0.06
CA GLY A 134 3.76 -5.03 -0.04
C GLY A 134 3.62 -6.47 0.45
N ALA A 135 4.62 -7.33 0.17
CA ALA A 135 4.65 -8.70 0.69
C ALA A 135 4.81 -8.75 2.21
N GLU A 136 5.64 -7.88 2.78
CA GLU A 136 5.79 -7.77 4.25
C GLU A 136 4.46 -7.33 4.89
N MET A 137 3.79 -6.33 4.33
CA MET A 137 2.47 -5.88 4.81
C MET A 137 1.42 -7.00 4.71
N LEU A 138 1.40 -7.72 3.58
CA LEU A 138 0.53 -8.89 3.38
C LEU A 138 0.82 -9.97 4.42
N ARG A 139 2.09 -10.30 4.65
CA ARG A 139 2.52 -11.28 5.65
C ARG A 139 2.02 -10.92 7.04
N ARG A 140 2.19 -9.66 7.45
CA ARG A 140 1.70 -9.16 8.75
C ARG A 140 0.18 -9.27 8.86
N ALA A 141 -0.56 -8.84 7.85
CA ALA A 141 -2.01 -8.91 7.84
C ALA A 141 -2.53 -10.36 7.85
N LEU A 142 -1.86 -11.29 7.14
CA LEU A 142 -2.22 -12.71 7.19
C LEU A 142 -2.06 -13.30 8.59
N ALA A 143 -1.01 -12.90 9.32
CA ALA A 143 -0.79 -13.35 10.69
C ALA A 143 -1.78 -12.70 11.69
N ASP A 144 -2.00 -11.39 11.56
CA ASP A 144 -2.77 -10.62 12.54
C ASP A 144 -4.29 -10.81 12.40
N GLU A 145 -4.80 -10.91 11.17
CA GLU A 145 -6.25 -10.80 10.89
C GLU A 145 -6.88 -12.11 10.40
N PHE A 146 -6.08 -12.99 9.79
CA PHE A 146 -6.61 -14.20 9.18
C PHE A 146 -6.18 -15.47 9.91
N ALA A 147 -5.29 -15.39 10.92
CA ALA A 147 -4.71 -16.54 11.61
C ALA A 147 -4.31 -17.67 10.62
N ALA A 148 -3.72 -17.26 9.50
CA ALA A 148 -3.51 -18.13 8.35
C ALA A 148 -2.40 -19.15 8.66
N GLU A 149 -2.80 -20.35 9.02
CA GLU A 149 -1.89 -21.48 9.18
C GLU A 149 -1.55 -22.09 7.83
N SER A 150 -0.28 -21.92 7.41
CA SER A 150 0.27 -22.57 6.21
C SER A 150 -0.57 -22.37 4.93
N PRO A 151 -0.78 -21.14 4.47
CA PRO A 151 -1.57 -20.88 3.26
C PRO A 151 -0.92 -21.44 1.99
N VAL A 152 -1.74 -21.65 0.97
CA VAL A 152 -1.27 -21.90 -0.40
C VAL A 152 -1.27 -20.57 -1.14
N PHE A 153 -0.09 -20.12 -1.61
CA PHE A 153 0.02 -18.92 -2.40
C PHE A 153 -0.07 -19.22 -3.91
N ILE A 154 -0.87 -18.44 -4.62
CA ILE A 154 -0.87 -18.38 -6.07
C ILE A 154 -0.34 -17.00 -6.45
N LEU A 155 0.88 -16.96 -6.99
CA LEU A 155 1.59 -15.72 -7.26
C LEU A 155 1.74 -15.51 -8.75
N GLY A 156 1.39 -14.32 -9.22
CA GLY A 156 1.65 -13.83 -10.57
C GLY A 156 2.31 -12.46 -10.50
N MET A 157 3.42 -12.28 -11.21
CA MET A 157 4.18 -11.03 -11.17
C MET A 157 4.78 -10.74 -12.54
N VAL A 158 4.93 -9.46 -12.86
CA VAL A 158 5.63 -9.03 -14.08
C VAL A 158 7.15 -9.03 -13.87
N ASP A 159 7.91 -9.28 -14.93
CA ASP A 159 9.38 -9.45 -14.89
C ASP A 159 10.14 -8.24 -14.33
N GLU A 160 9.55 -7.05 -14.34
CA GLU A 160 10.18 -5.81 -13.86
C GLU A 160 10.19 -5.66 -12.33
N LYS A 161 9.49 -6.52 -11.62
CA LYS A 161 9.36 -6.46 -10.15
C LYS A 161 10.37 -7.37 -9.46
N ASP A 162 10.73 -7.02 -8.22
CA ASP A 162 11.58 -7.86 -7.37
C ASP A 162 10.81 -9.09 -6.86
N GLY A 163 10.68 -10.09 -7.73
CA GLY A 163 10.02 -11.33 -7.39
C GLY A 163 10.78 -12.14 -6.32
N ALA A 164 12.08 -12.00 -6.23
CA ALA A 164 12.88 -12.70 -5.22
C ALA A 164 12.62 -12.14 -3.82
N GLY A 165 12.67 -10.82 -3.64
CA GLY A 165 12.34 -10.16 -2.38
C GLY A 165 10.89 -10.40 -1.97
N PHE A 166 9.96 -10.34 -2.92
CA PHE A 166 8.56 -10.66 -2.67
C PHE A 166 8.36 -12.10 -2.15
N CYS A 167 8.96 -13.08 -2.82
CA CYS A 167 8.86 -14.48 -2.41
C CYS A 167 9.56 -14.75 -1.07
N ALA A 168 10.68 -14.10 -0.79
CA ALA A 168 11.40 -14.24 0.47
C ALA A 168 10.54 -13.87 1.68
N GLU A 169 9.69 -12.84 1.56
CA GLU A 169 8.77 -12.43 2.62
C GLU A 169 7.64 -13.43 2.87
N LEU A 170 7.12 -14.07 1.83
CA LEU A 170 5.94 -14.95 1.95
C LEU A 170 6.29 -16.42 2.11
N ALA A 171 7.44 -16.87 1.62
CA ALA A 171 7.86 -18.26 1.65
C ALA A 171 7.84 -18.90 3.05
N PRO A 172 8.23 -18.20 4.13
CA PRO A 172 8.18 -18.78 5.48
C PRO A 172 6.77 -19.18 5.95
N LEU A 173 5.73 -18.56 5.42
CA LEU A 173 4.33 -18.88 5.75
C LEU A 173 3.75 -19.97 4.86
N ALA A 174 4.37 -20.22 3.71
CA ALA A 174 3.75 -20.98 2.64
C ALA A 174 3.75 -22.50 2.89
N LYS A 175 2.59 -23.14 2.89
CA LYS A 175 2.49 -24.59 2.69
C LYS A 175 2.89 -24.99 1.27
N ARG A 176 2.54 -24.16 0.30
CA ARG A 176 2.84 -24.35 -1.12
C ARG A 176 2.80 -23.00 -1.84
N VAL A 177 3.66 -22.87 -2.84
CA VAL A 177 3.63 -21.72 -3.76
C VAL A 177 3.38 -22.24 -5.17
N VAL A 178 2.39 -21.66 -5.83
CA VAL A 178 2.08 -21.87 -7.26
C VAL A 178 2.41 -20.60 -7.98
N LEU A 179 3.32 -20.65 -8.93
CA LEU A 179 3.67 -19.51 -9.76
C LEU A 179 2.83 -19.53 -11.03
N SER A 180 2.12 -18.44 -11.29
CA SER A 180 1.37 -18.19 -12.52
C SER A 180 2.17 -17.24 -13.41
N GLN A 181 2.14 -17.49 -14.70
CA GLN A 181 2.72 -16.56 -15.67
C GLN A 181 1.82 -15.32 -15.74
N GLY A 182 2.37 -14.13 -15.45
CA GLY A 182 1.63 -12.87 -15.51
C GLY A 182 1.13 -12.60 -16.93
N CYS A 183 -0.10 -12.12 -17.08
CA CYS A 183 -0.70 -11.75 -18.36
C CYS A 183 -0.12 -10.44 -18.95
N GLY A 184 1.18 -10.31 -19.01
CA GLY A 184 1.83 -9.06 -19.45
C GLY A 184 3.23 -9.28 -20.01
N GLY A 185 3.37 -10.10 -21.07
CA GLY A 185 4.66 -10.24 -21.72
C GLY A 185 4.81 -11.58 -22.46
N VAL A 186 5.07 -11.49 -23.73
CA VAL A 186 5.35 -12.63 -24.61
C VAL A 186 6.58 -13.38 -24.10
N GLY A 187 6.38 -14.61 -23.67
CA GLY A 187 7.35 -15.69 -23.73
C GLY A 187 8.46 -15.72 -22.67
N ARG A 188 8.20 -16.38 -21.55
CA ARG A 188 9.17 -17.32 -20.97
C ARG A 188 8.42 -18.43 -20.23
N ARG A 189 8.82 -19.68 -20.49
CA ARG A 189 8.21 -20.87 -19.88
C ARG A 189 8.51 -20.90 -18.38
N GLY A 190 7.48 -21.16 -17.57
CA GLY A 190 7.57 -21.21 -16.13
C GLY A 190 8.60 -22.20 -15.63
N THR A 191 9.49 -21.73 -14.76
CA THR A 191 10.40 -22.56 -14.00
C THR A 191 9.64 -23.10 -12.80
N ARG A 192 9.37 -24.40 -12.76
CA ARG A 192 8.87 -25.08 -11.55
C ARG A 192 9.97 -25.01 -10.50
N LEU A 193 9.76 -24.30 -9.41
CA LEU A 193 10.55 -24.51 -8.21
C LEU A 193 10.23 -25.88 -7.65
N ARG A 194 11.21 -26.78 -7.68
CA ARG A 194 11.17 -28.06 -6.97
C ARG A 194 11.33 -27.80 -5.49
N ARG A 195 10.71 -28.68 -4.69
CA ARG A 195 10.66 -28.77 -3.23
C ARG A 195 11.98 -28.51 -2.54
#